data_9a7f1c24194a8d0ee79dbe531740bfb1
#
_entry.id   9a7f1c24194a8d0ee79dbe531740bfb1
#
_cell.length_a   1.000
_cell.length_b   1.000
_cell.length_c   1.000
_cell.angle_alpha   90.00
_cell.angle_beta   90.00
_cell.angle_gamma   90.00
#
_symmetry.space_group_name_H-M   'P 1'
#
loop_
_entity.id
_entity.type
_entity.pdbx_description
1 polymer ?
#
loop_
_entity_poly.entity_id
_entity_poly.type
_entity_poly.pdbx_seq_one_letter_code
_entity_poly.pdbx_strand_id
1 'polypeptide(L)'
;MIQSFIITGFLGVGKTTMLTNTVKKYFKNKKIAIVVNEFGDIGVDSKILTNVHSEVLEISEGCICCKLAQEFESGVSEIVNKYNPDIIFVETSGASEPFPIFLSLQNLGISIEGIICVVDAKNFDTYKENSTAKYQLGGSNIIILNKVDLVTPAELEEVKKEVIQIKEEYNIKNNLTGETVFNNYMIHYAEQGLVNKEVFEGVYQIDEVIGLAKDYKHLDHTGKDSITQKVAYLKENVRFNDIDQLLSALPKSIYRTKGIVKVTDVPNPIFINYSFGDASYEELPEYKEKSLLIFIGESIADDVKLLSQKFPFLILPQFSINK
;
A
#
# COMPACT_ATOMS: atom_id res chain seq x y z
N MET A 1 -5.31 -4.60 26.48
CA MET A 1 -4.40 -5.09 25.41
C MET A 1 -4.69 -4.23 24.19
N ILE A 2 -3.67 -3.70 23.51
CA ILE A 2 -3.84 -2.86 22.34
C ILE A 2 -4.18 -3.78 21.17
N GLN A 3 -5.25 -3.47 20.44
CA GLN A 3 -5.68 -4.18 19.25
C GLN A 3 -4.95 -3.63 18.03
N SER A 4 -4.63 -4.47 17.06
CA SER A 4 -4.06 -4.00 15.80
C SER A 4 -4.67 -4.71 14.58
N PHE A 5 -4.69 -3.99 13.46
CA PHE A 5 -5.05 -4.49 12.14
C PHE A 5 -3.93 -4.17 11.17
N ILE A 6 -3.53 -5.14 10.38
CA ILE A 6 -2.59 -4.95 9.27
C ILE A 6 -3.40 -4.81 7.99
N ILE A 7 -3.19 -3.74 7.23
CA ILE A 7 -3.85 -3.49 5.96
C ILE A 7 -2.82 -3.62 4.85
N THR A 8 -2.99 -4.63 4.03
CA THR A 8 -2.13 -4.94 2.88
C THR A 8 -2.93 -4.96 1.58
N GLY A 9 -2.28 -5.19 0.48
CA GLY A 9 -2.86 -5.26 -0.86
C GLY A 9 -2.01 -4.48 -1.84
N PHE A 10 -2.13 -4.79 -3.11
CA PHE A 10 -1.28 -4.27 -4.16
C PHE A 10 -1.35 -2.74 -4.30
N LEU A 11 -0.52 -2.18 -5.16
CA LEU A 11 -0.47 -0.73 -5.43
C LEU A 11 -1.82 -0.24 -5.99
N GLY A 12 -2.34 0.88 -5.48
CA GLY A 12 -3.53 1.54 -6.02
C GLY A 12 -4.88 0.88 -5.76
N VAL A 13 -4.93 -0.21 -4.97
CA VAL A 13 -6.18 -0.92 -4.66
C VAL A 13 -7.12 -0.18 -3.69
N GLY A 14 -6.66 0.93 -3.09
CA GLY A 14 -7.48 1.78 -2.23
C GLY A 14 -7.31 1.54 -0.73
N LYS A 15 -6.16 1.03 -0.26
CA LYS A 15 -5.86 0.81 1.18
C LYS A 15 -6.06 2.06 2.02
N THR A 16 -5.37 3.14 1.68
CA THR A 16 -5.43 4.42 2.39
C THR A 16 -6.84 5.01 2.41
N THR A 17 -7.57 4.92 1.28
CA THR A 17 -8.97 5.37 1.19
C THR A 17 -9.87 4.57 2.13
N MET A 18 -9.73 3.24 2.11
CA MET A 18 -10.50 2.35 2.98
C MET A 18 -10.21 2.64 4.45
N LEU A 19 -8.94 2.77 4.83
CA LEU A 19 -8.53 3.07 6.20
C LEU A 19 -9.10 4.42 6.67
N THR A 20 -8.96 5.47 5.86
CA THR A 20 -9.47 6.82 6.18
C THR A 20 -10.99 6.80 6.38
N ASN A 21 -11.72 6.18 5.46
CA ASN A 21 -13.18 6.10 5.54
C ASN A 21 -13.63 5.28 6.76
N THR A 22 -12.95 4.19 7.05
CA THR A 22 -13.19 3.31 8.21
C THR A 22 -13.02 4.07 9.51
N VAL A 23 -11.88 4.73 9.71
CA VAL A 23 -11.57 5.47 10.93
C VAL A 23 -12.59 6.59 11.15
N LYS A 24 -12.86 7.39 10.11
CA LYS A 24 -13.86 8.47 10.19
C LYS A 24 -15.26 7.97 10.53
N LYS A 25 -15.66 6.81 10.04
CA LYS A 25 -17.02 6.31 10.20
C LYS A 25 -17.24 5.57 11.52
N TYR A 26 -16.32 4.70 11.91
CA TYR A 26 -16.57 3.72 12.98
C TYR A 26 -15.80 3.96 14.27
N PHE A 27 -14.70 4.70 14.24
CA PHE A 27 -13.78 4.80 15.38
C PHE A 27 -13.61 6.20 15.95
N LYS A 28 -14.61 7.07 15.78
CA LYS A 28 -14.59 8.48 16.24
C LYS A 28 -14.27 8.68 17.72
N ASN A 29 -14.61 7.70 18.57
CA ASN A 29 -14.46 7.76 20.02
C ASN A 29 -13.31 6.89 20.53
N LYS A 30 -12.43 6.43 19.66
CA LYS A 30 -11.25 5.62 19.99
C LYS A 30 -9.98 6.42 19.77
N LYS A 31 -8.97 6.16 20.59
CA LYS A 31 -7.62 6.64 20.35
C LYS A 31 -6.99 5.72 19.30
N ILE A 32 -6.72 6.23 18.12
CA ILE A 32 -6.22 5.45 17.02
C ILE A 32 -4.84 5.93 16.64
N ALA A 33 -3.92 5.00 16.48
CA ALA A 33 -2.66 5.23 15.81
C ALA A 33 -2.70 4.61 14.42
N ILE A 34 -2.21 5.33 13.43
CA ILE A 34 -2.05 4.84 12.07
C ILE A 34 -0.56 4.86 11.74
N VAL A 35 -0.03 3.69 11.44
CA VAL A 35 1.36 3.52 11.01
C VAL A 35 1.33 3.23 9.52
N VAL A 36 1.93 4.11 8.73
CA VAL A 36 2.04 3.93 7.28
C VAL A 36 3.45 3.51 6.96
N ASN A 37 3.58 2.29 6.43
CA ASN A 37 4.84 1.77 5.94
C ASN A 37 4.83 1.87 4.41
N GLU A 38 5.41 2.95 3.85
CA GLU A 38 5.37 3.22 2.42
C GLU A 38 6.75 3.05 1.76
N PHE A 39 6.73 2.59 0.50
CA PHE A 39 7.92 2.44 -0.32
C PHE A 39 8.38 3.81 -0.85
N GLY A 40 9.51 4.33 -0.34
CA GLY A 40 10.18 5.54 -0.85
C GLY A 40 10.32 6.70 0.13
N ASP A 41 11.33 7.54 -0.11
CA ASP A 41 11.77 8.65 0.76
C ASP A 41 10.83 9.87 0.84
N ILE A 42 9.64 9.82 0.23
CA ILE A 42 8.76 11.00 0.13
C ILE A 42 7.36 10.64 0.61
N GLY A 43 7.10 10.97 1.86
CA GLY A 43 5.83 10.78 2.56
C GLY A 43 4.69 11.66 2.05
N VAL A 44 4.05 11.25 0.99
CA VAL A 44 2.91 11.97 0.42
C VAL A 44 1.59 11.50 1.03
N ASP A 45 1.49 10.22 1.38
CA ASP A 45 0.25 9.64 1.94
C ASP A 45 -0.02 10.06 3.39
N SER A 46 1.03 10.29 4.19
CA SER A 46 0.87 10.78 5.57
C SER A 46 0.18 12.12 5.67
N LYS A 47 0.39 13.01 4.68
CA LYS A 47 -0.27 14.33 4.63
C LYS A 47 -1.78 14.23 4.43
N ILE A 48 -2.28 13.16 3.82
CA ILE A 48 -3.71 12.89 3.62
C ILE A 48 -4.36 12.41 4.93
N LEU A 49 -3.62 11.64 5.72
CA LEU A 49 -4.12 11.06 6.96
C LEU A 49 -4.12 12.05 8.14
N THR A 50 -3.31 13.11 8.12
CA THR A 50 -3.26 14.12 9.20
C THR A 50 -4.57 14.90 9.40
N ASN A 51 -5.50 14.88 8.46
CA ASN A 51 -6.84 15.46 8.60
C ASN A 51 -7.83 14.58 9.39
N VAL A 52 -7.42 13.41 9.83
CA VAL A 52 -8.19 12.53 10.72
C VAL A 52 -7.70 12.80 12.14
N HIS A 53 -8.59 12.87 13.15
CA HIS A 53 -8.23 13.05 14.58
C HIS A 53 -7.47 11.83 15.14
N SER A 54 -6.34 11.48 14.52
CA SER A 54 -5.53 10.30 14.82
C SER A 54 -4.06 10.71 14.76
N GLU A 55 -3.24 10.09 15.60
CA GLU A 55 -1.79 10.20 15.46
C GLU A 55 -1.34 9.36 14.27
N VAL A 56 -0.66 10.00 13.32
CA VAL A 56 -0.11 9.35 12.13
C VAL A 56 1.40 9.33 12.25
N LEU A 57 1.98 8.16 12.30
CA LEU A 57 3.40 7.96 12.16
C LEU A 57 3.70 7.37 10.79
N GLU A 58 4.57 8.06 10.06
CA GLU A 58 5.13 7.56 8.82
C GLU A 58 6.49 6.93 9.09
N ILE A 59 6.66 5.70 8.63
CA ILE A 59 7.95 5.02 8.62
C ILE A 59 8.36 4.85 7.17
N SER A 60 9.37 5.61 6.73
CA SER A 60 9.91 5.50 5.37
C SER A 60 10.81 4.27 5.24
N GLU A 61 10.52 3.41 4.27
CA GLU A 61 11.35 2.25 3.95
C GLU A 61 12.65 2.67 3.24
N GLY A 62 13.78 2.48 3.92
CA GLY A 62 15.08 2.41 3.28
C GLY A 62 15.64 0.99 3.38
N CYS A 63 15.88 0.32 2.26
CA CYS A 63 16.53 -0.99 2.10
C CYS A 63 16.17 -2.10 3.11
N ILE A 64 15.39 -3.04 2.62
CA ILE A 64 14.94 -4.28 3.24
C ILE A 64 16.12 -5.09 3.78
N CYS A 65 16.35 -5.07 5.09
CA CYS A 65 16.98 -6.11 5.89
C CYS A 65 16.95 -5.67 7.36
N CYS A 66 17.01 -6.56 8.30
CA CYS A 66 17.07 -6.46 9.78
C CYS A 66 17.03 -5.09 10.51
N LYS A 67 17.44 -3.99 9.91
CA LYS A 67 17.33 -2.64 10.48
C LYS A 67 15.88 -2.12 10.51
N LEU A 68 15.08 -2.43 9.49
CA LEU A 68 13.71 -1.94 9.36
C LEU A 68 12.77 -2.53 10.40
N ALA A 69 12.90 -3.80 10.74
CA ALA A 69 12.09 -4.40 11.80
C ALA A 69 12.34 -3.69 13.13
N GLN A 70 13.61 -3.38 13.45
CA GLN A 70 13.96 -2.65 14.67
C GLN A 70 13.46 -1.20 14.66
N GLU A 71 13.54 -0.50 13.52
CA GLU A 71 13.03 0.87 13.37
C GLU A 71 11.51 0.89 13.48
N PHE A 72 10.82 -0.06 12.84
CA PHE A 72 9.38 -0.24 12.97
C PHE A 72 8.98 -0.54 14.41
N GLU A 73 9.60 -1.52 15.07
CA GLU A 73 9.32 -1.90 16.45
C GLU A 73 9.61 -0.74 17.41
N SER A 74 10.70 0.01 17.20
CA SER A 74 11.01 1.21 17.97
C SER A 74 9.97 2.30 17.79
N GLY A 75 9.56 2.59 16.55
CA GLY A 75 8.54 3.59 16.25
C GLY A 75 7.17 3.24 16.83
N VAL A 76 6.75 1.99 16.69
CA VAL A 76 5.49 1.50 17.29
C VAL A 76 5.56 1.58 18.82
N SER A 77 6.68 1.21 19.43
CA SER A 77 6.88 1.31 20.88
C SER A 77 6.80 2.75 21.37
N GLU A 78 7.35 3.71 20.63
CA GLU A 78 7.25 5.14 20.95
C GLU A 78 5.80 5.62 20.90
N ILE A 79 5.04 5.24 19.87
CA ILE A 79 3.61 5.55 19.76
C ILE A 79 2.83 4.99 20.95
N VAL A 80 3.03 3.72 21.26
CA VAL A 80 2.36 3.05 22.37
C VAL A 80 2.63 3.77 23.69
N ASN A 81 3.89 4.10 23.96
CA ASN A 81 4.29 4.76 25.19
C ASN A 81 3.78 6.19 25.30
N LYS A 82 3.76 6.94 24.19
CA LYS A 82 3.42 8.36 24.18
C LYS A 82 1.91 8.61 24.14
N TYR A 83 1.18 7.82 23.34
CA TYR A 83 -0.22 8.09 23.04
C TYR A 83 -1.18 7.08 23.65
N ASN A 84 -0.72 5.89 24.06
CA ASN A 84 -1.51 4.80 24.59
C ASN A 84 -2.80 4.57 23.76
N PRO A 85 -2.67 4.17 22.49
CA PRO A 85 -3.80 4.00 21.58
C PRO A 85 -4.67 2.80 21.99
N ASP A 86 -5.96 2.86 21.68
CA ASP A 86 -6.89 1.73 21.80
C ASP A 86 -6.65 0.73 20.65
N ILE A 87 -6.39 1.27 19.46
CA ILE A 87 -6.23 0.49 18.21
C ILE A 87 -5.06 1.05 17.41
N ILE A 88 -4.28 0.14 16.82
CA ILE A 88 -3.22 0.47 15.86
C ILE A 88 -3.62 -0.11 14.50
N PHE A 89 -3.69 0.73 13.48
CA PHE A 89 -3.75 0.29 12.09
C PHE A 89 -2.35 0.42 11.46
N VAL A 90 -1.90 -0.66 10.83
CA VAL A 90 -0.64 -0.65 10.07
C VAL A 90 -0.95 -0.83 8.60
N GLU A 91 -0.77 0.22 7.80
CA GLU A 91 -0.86 0.13 6.35
C GLU A 91 0.50 -0.26 5.78
N THR A 92 0.58 -1.41 5.12
CA THR A 92 1.81 -1.82 4.43
C THR A 92 1.92 -1.17 3.07
N SER A 93 3.16 -1.04 2.58
CA SER A 93 3.40 -0.68 1.19
C SER A 93 2.70 -1.65 0.23
N GLY A 94 2.24 -1.14 -0.92
CA GLY A 94 1.69 -1.99 -1.97
C GLY A 94 2.69 -2.96 -2.59
N ALA A 95 3.98 -2.80 -2.30
CA ALA A 95 5.08 -3.64 -2.75
C ALA A 95 5.62 -4.57 -1.65
N SER A 96 4.99 -4.61 -0.46
CA SER A 96 5.48 -5.35 0.70
C SER A 96 4.51 -6.46 1.11
N GLU A 97 5.05 -7.53 1.65
CA GLU A 97 4.28 -8.59 2.27
C GLU A 97 3.87 -8.21 3.70
N PRO A 98 2.69 -8.67 4.19
CA PRO A 98 2.22 -8.32 5.53
C PRO A 98 2.93 -9.08 6.65
N PHE A 99 3.51 -10.25 6.36
CA PHE A 99 3.99 -11.17 7.38
C PHE A 99 5.15 -10.62 8.24
N PRO A 100 6.14 -9.90 7.71
CA PRO A 100 7.18 -9.27 8.54
C PRO A 100 6.62 -8.29 9.57
N ILE A 101 5.59 -7.52 9.19
CA ILE A 101 4.89 -6.59 10.10
C ILE A 101 4.14 -7.37 11.18
N PHE A 102 3.50 -8.46 10.79
CA PHE A 102 2.83 -9.37 11.73
C PHE A 102 3.81 -9.86 12.81
N LEU A 103 4.99 -10.33 12.43
CA LEU A 103 6.02 -10.80 13.37
C LEU A 103 6.50 -9.69 14.31
N SER A 104 6.74 -8.49 13.78
CA SER A 104 7.17 -7.34 14.58
C SER A 104 6.12 -6.94 15.62
N LEU A 105 4.83 -6.91 15.25
CA LEU A 105 3.76 -6.63 16.21
C LEU A 105 3.64 -7.69 17.30
N GLN A 106 3.81 -8.97 16.93
CA GLN A 106 3.85 -10.07 17.92
C GLN A 106 5.03 -9.92 18.90
N ASN A 107 6.23 -9.57 18.41
CA ASN A 107 7.39 -9.33 19.26
C ASN A 107 7.13 -8.22 20.29
N LEU A 108 6.31 -7.23 19.94
CA LEU A 108 5.91 -6.14 20.83
C LEU A 108 4.76 -6.52 21.79
N GLY A 109 4.22 -7.73 21.70
CA GLY A 109 3.07 -8.17 22.51
C GLY A 109 1.76 -7.46 22.17
N ILE A 110 1.63 -6.95 20.94
CA ILE A 110 0.42 -6.29 20.46
C ILE A 110 -0.50 -7.36 19.86
N SER A 111 -1.79 -7.33 20.24
CA SER A 111 -2.78 -8.26 19.70
C SER A 111 -3.11 -7.93 18.25
N ILE A 112 -3.05 -8.93 17.36
CA ILE A 112 -3.37 -8.75 15.95
C ILE A 112 -4.75 -9.36 15.70
N GLU A 113 -5.73 -8.50 15.43
CA GLU A 113 -7.13 -8.90 15.22
C GLU A 113 -7.41 -9.34 13.78
N GLY A 114 -6.61 -8.85 12.81
CA GLY A 114 -6.77 -9.22 11.42
C GLY A 114 -5.67 -8.70 10.51
N ILE A 115 -5.42 -9.47 9.44
CA ILE A 115 -4.60 -9.07 8.28
C ILE A 115 -5.56 -8.91 7.10
N ILE A 116 -5.82 -7.66 6.72
CA ILE A 116 -6.79 -7.27 5.72
C ILE A 116 -6.08 -7.07 4.38
N CYS A 117 -6.37 -7.90 3.38
CA CYS A 117 -5.90 -7.70 2.02
C CYS A 117 -6.98 -7.00 1.19
N VAL A 118 -6.68 -5.81 0.69
CA VAL A 118 -7.57 -5.07 -0.22
C VAL A 118 -7.24 -5.44 -1.65
N VAL A 119 -8.26 -5.79 -2.42
CA VAL A 119 -8.16 -6.18 -3.83
C VAL A 119 -9.00 -5.22 -4.66
N ASP A 120 -8.45 -4.68 -5.74
CA ASP A 120 -9.18 -3.86 -6.72
C ASP A 120 -9.88 -4.79 -7.72
N ALA A 121 -11.20 -4.93 -7.59
CA ALA A 121 -11.98 -5.82 -8.45
C ALA A 121 -11.94 -5.42 -9.94
N LYS A 122 -11.84 -4.11 -10.24
CA LYS A 122 -11.76 -3.59 -11.61
C LYS A 122 -10.46 -3.94 -12.32
N ASN A 123 -9.36 -3.86 -11.59
CA ASN A 123 -8.02 -3.96 -12.17
C ASN A 123 -7.27 -5.25 -11.80
N PHE A 124 -7.94 -6.24 -11.19
CA PHE A 124 -7.32 -7.45 -10.68
C PHE A 124 -6.50 -8.20 -11.73
N ASP A 125 -7.02 -8.32 -12.93
CA ASP A 125 -6.35 -9.00 -14.07
C ASP A 125 -4.98 -8.40 -14.43
N THR A 126 -4.75 -7.13 -14.12
CA THR A 126 -3.50 -6.46 -14.47
C THR A 126 -2.33 -6.82 -13.53
N TYR A 127 -2.63 -7.31 -12.32
CA TYR A 127 -1.63 -7.57 -11.30
C TYR A 127 -1.76 -8.93 -10.60
N LYS A 128 -2.79 -9.73 -10.89
CA LYS A 128 -3.03 -11.02 -10.22
C LYS A 128 -1.87 -12.01 -10.33
N GLU A 129 -1.05 -11.90 -11.40
CA GLU A 129 0.11 -12.74 -11.59
C GLU A 129 1.35 -12.27 -10.83
N ASN A 130 1.34 -11.05 -10.31
CA ASN A 130 2.46 -10.52 -9.53
C ASN A 130 2.65 -11.30 -8.22
N SER A 131 3.87 -11.72 -7.94
CA SER A 131 4.21 -12.54 -6.76
C SER A 131 3.85 -11.85 -5.46
N THR A 132 4.14 -10.55 -5.33
CA THR A 132 3.78 -9.77 -4.13
C THR A 132 2.28 -9.78 -3.88
N ALA A 133 1.44 -9.57 -4.91
CA ALA A 133 -0.01 -9.61 -4.79
C ALA A 133 -0.51 -10.99 -4.33
N LYS A 134 0.06 -12.07 -4.86
CA LYS A 134 -0.25 -13.45 -4.47
C LYS A 134 0.10 -13.72 -3.00
N TYR A 135 1.27 -13.26 -2.54
CA TYR A 135 1.66 -13.43 -1.12
C TYR A 135 0.90 -12.50 -0.18
N GLN A 136 0.49 -11.32 -0.62
CA GLN A 136 -0.42 -10.46 0.15
C GLN A 136 -1.76 -11.15 0.39
N LEU A 137 -2.34 -11.78 -0.63
CA LEU A 137 -3.54 -12.60 -0.51
C LEU A 137 -3.29 -13.82 0.39
N GLY A 138 -2.24 -14.58 0.12
CA GLY A 138 -1.88 -15.77 0.91
C GLY A 138 -1.68 -15.46 2.40
N GLY A 139 -1.07 -14.33 2.71
CA GLY A 139 -0.75 -13.89 4.07
C GLY A 139 -1.87 -13.17 4.82
N SER A 140 -3.11 -13.15 4.30
CA SER A 140 -4.24 -12.45 4.91
C SER A 140 -5.35 -13.40 5.37
N ASN A 141 -6.14 -13.00 6.36
CA ASN A 141 -7.32 -13.73 6.83
C ASN A 141 -8.63 -12.97 6.57
N ILE A 142 -8.54 -11.72 6.13
CA ILE A 142 -9.67 -10.91 5.70
C ILE A 142 -9.34 -10.38 4.31
N ILE A 143 -10.22 -10.62 3.35
CA ILE A 143 -10.07 -10.15 1.98
C ILE A 143 -11.20 -9.17 1.68
N ILE A 144 -10.88 -8.01 1.15
CA ILE A 144 -11.85 -6.99 0.77
C ILE A 144 -11.77 -6.77 -0.74
N LEU A 145 -12.80 -7.19 -1.45
CA LEU A 145 -12.98 -6.85 -2.86
C LEU A 145 -13.51 -5.42 -2.92
N ASN A 146 -12.64 -4.49 -3.27
CA ASN A 146 -12.95 -3.06 -3.38
C ASN A 146 -13.25 -2.67 -4.82
N LYS A 147 -13.88 -1.50 -4.99
CA LYS A 147 -14.33 -0.97 -6.30
C LYS A 147 -15.36 -1.88 -7.00
N VAL A 148 -16.19 -2.55 -6.21
CA VAL A 148 -17.23 -3.44 -6.76
C VAL A 148 -18.30 -2.68 -7.55
N ASP A 149 -18.42 -1.38 -7.32
CA ASP A 149 -19.25 -0.43 -8.08
C ASP A 149 -18.77 -0.22 -9.54
N LEU A 150 -17.55 -0.65 -9.87
CA LEU A 150 -16.94 -0.47 -11.20
C LEU A 150 -16.91 -1.74 -12.04
N VAL A 151 -17.51 -2.83 -11.57
CA VAL A 151 -17.59 -4.12 -12.28
C VAL A 151 -19.01 -4.66 -12.29
N THR A 152 -19.31 -5.50 -13.27
CA THR A 152 -20.59 -6.21 -13.31
C THR A 152 -20.62 -7.35 -12.30
N PRO A 153 -21.81 -7.83 -11.89
CA PRO A 153 -21.93 -8.99 -11.01
C PRO A 153 -21.20 -10.25 -11.53
N ALA A 154 -21.18 -10.46 -12.86
CA ALA A 154 -20.51 -11.60 -13.47
C ALA A 154 -18.97 -11.49 -13.35
N GLU A 155 -18.40 -10.31 -13.64
CA GLU A 155 -16.97 -10.02 -13.47
C GLU A 155 -16.56 -10.14 -12.01
N LEU A 156 -17.40 -9.65 -11.07
CA LEU A 156 -17.11 -9.76 -9.63
C LEU A 156 -17.03 -11.23 -9.17
N GLU A 157 -17.93 -12.08 -9.63
CA GLU A 157 -17.90 -13.51 -9.30
C GLU A 157 -16.65 -14.22 -9.91
N GLU A 158 -16.19 -13.79 -11.08
CA GLU A 158 -14.95 -14.30 -11.68
C GLU A 158 -13.73 -13.89 -10.87
N VAL A 159 -13.60 -12.59 -10.56
CA VAL A 159 -12.54 -12.08 -9.67
C VAL A 159 -12.53 -12.81 -8.33
N LYS A 160 -13.69 -13.00 -7.72
CA LYS A 160 -13.80 -13.72 -6.44
C LYS A 160 -13.28 -15.16 -6.54
N LYS A 161 -13.61 -15.88 -7.61
CA LYS A 161 -13.10 -17.25 -7.83
C LYS A 161 -11.59 -17.29 -7.95
N GLU A 162 -11.01 -16.38 -8.73
CA GLU A 162 -9.56 -16.28 -8.89
C GLU A 162 -8.86 -15.88 -7.59
N VAL A 163 -9.41 -14.93 -6.84
CA VAL A 163 -8.91 -14.54 -5.51
C VAL A 163 -8.89 -15.72 -4.55
N ILE A 164 -9.95 -16.53 -4.52
CA ILE A 164 -10.02 -17.75 -3.70
C ILE A 164 -8.93 -18.73 -4.13
N GLN A 165 -8.79 -18.99 -5.43
CA GLN A 165 -7.78 -19.90 -5.94
C GLN A 165 -6.37 -19.47 -5.54
N ILE A 166 -6.02 -18.19 -5.75
CA ILE A 166 -4.71 -17.64 -5.37
C ILE A 166 -4.52 -17.71 -3.85
N LYS A 167 -5.55 -17.37 -3.07
CA LYS A 167 -5.51 -17.44 -1.61
C LYS A 167 -5.19 -18.86 -1.11
N GLU A 168 -5.80 -19.86 -1.67
CA GLU A 168 -5.58 -21.26 -1.30
C GLU A 168 -4.19 -21.75 -1.73
N GLU A 169 -3.74 -21.38 -2.93
CA GLU A 169 -2.44 -21.77 -3.46
C GLU A 169 -1.27 -21.15 -2.68
N TYR A 170 -1.38 -19.85 -2.35
CA TYR A 170 -0.32 -19.07 -1.70
C TYR A 170 -0.50 -18.90 -0.19
N ASN A 171 -1.48 -19.61 0.41
CA ASN A 171 -1.69 -19.56 1.85
C ASN A 171 -0.42 -19.99 2.60
N ILE A 172 -0.07 -19.23 3.63
CA ILE A 172 1.10 -19.53 4.47
C ILE A 172 0.94 -20.90 5.10
N LYS A 173 1.99 -21.71 5.03
CA LYS A 173 2.03 -23.05 5.62
C LYS A 173 2.94 -23.06 6.83
N ASN A 174 2.53 -23.79 7.84
CA ASN A 174 3.38 -24.11 8.98
C ASN A 174 4.50 -25.06 8.51
N ASN A 175 5.74 -24.66 8.64
CA ASN A 175 6.88 -25.47 8.17
C ASN A 175 7.06 -26.78 8.92
N LEU A 176 6.51 -26.91 10.14
CA LEU A 176 6.62 -28.13 10.96
C LEU A 176 5.49 -29.11 10.67
N THR A 177 4.24 -28.62 10.54
CA THR A 177 3.06 -29.48 10.36
C THR A 177 2.63 -29.60 8.90
N GLY A 178 3.04 -28.67 8.04
CA GLY A 178 2.57 -28.54 6.65
C GLY A 178 1.14 -28.00 6.52
N GLU A 179 0.48 -27.71 7.63
CA GLU A 179 -0.88 -27.18 7.63
C GLU A 179 -0.90 -25.71 7.23
N THR A 180 -1.96 -25.30 6.56
CA THR A 180 -2.18 -23.90 6.21
C THR A 180 -2.57 -23.09 7.43
N VAL A 181 -1.99 -21.89 7.54
CA VAL A 181 -2.14 -21.01 8.72
C VAL A 181 -3.48 -20.30 8.71
N PHE A 182 -3.88 -19.74 7.57
CA PHE A 182 -5.11 -18.96 7.45
C PHE A 182 -6.21 -19.77 6.76
N ASN A 183 -6.61 -20.91 7.36
CA ASN A 183 -7.68 -21.75 6.84
C ASN A 183 -9.05 -21.07 6.92
N ASN A 184 -9.27 -20.27 7.96
CA ASN A 184 -10.48 -19.51 8.14
C ASN A 184 -10.23 -18.07 7.66
N TYR A 185 -10.75 -17.73 6.50
CA TYR A 185 -10.72 -16.37 5.99
C TYR A 185 -12.10 -15.91 5.55
N MET A 186 -12.30 -14.61 5.50
CA MET A 186 -13.57 -14.00 5.11
C MET A 186 -13.36 -13.09 3.92
N ILE A 187 -14.37 -13.04 3.04
CA ILE A 187 -14.40 -12.13 1.89
C ILE A 187 -15.52 -11.12 2.10
N HIS A 188 -15.18 -9.85 2.07
CA HIS A 188 -16.10 -8.72 2.15
C HIS A 188 -16.01 -7.88 0.87
N TYR A 189 -16.98 -7.00 0.70
CA TYR A 189 -17.08 -6.12 -0.47
C TYR A 189 -17.01 -4.67 -0.02
N ALA A 190 -16.43 -3.81 -0.85
CA ALA A 190 -16.34 -2.39 -0.60
C ALA A 190 -16.60 -1.58 -1.87
N GLU A 191 -17.35 -0.52 -1.70
CA GLU A 191 -17.56 0.52 -2.71
C GLU A 191 -16.85 1.78 -2.23
N GLN A 192 -16.01 2.37 -3.07
CA GLN A 192 -15.24 3.59 -2.75
C GLN A 192 -14.49 3.50 -1.41
N GLY A 193 -14.00 2.31 -1.05
CA GLY A 193 -13.32 2.06 0.23
C GLY A 193 -14.23 2.02 1.46
N LEU A 194 -15.54 1.97 1.30
CA LEU A 194 -16.48 1.81 2.41
C LEU A 194 -16.74 0.33 2.69
N VAL A 195 -16.38 -0.14 3.86
CA VAL A 195 -16.60 -1.51 4.33
C VAL A 195 -17.61 -1.55 5.48
N ASN A 196 -18.17 -2.73 5.75
CA ASN A 196 -19.00 -2.95 6.94
C ASN A 196 -18.15 -2.96 8.20
N LYS A 197 -18.74 -2.50 9.32
CA LYS A 197 -18.10 -2.50 10.65
C LYS A 197 -17.71 -3.89 11.13
N GLU A 198 -18.47 -4.90 10.74
CA GLU A 198 -18.25 -6.32 11.04
C GLU A 198 -16.86 -6.82 10.66
N VAL A 199 -16.21 -6.20 9.66
CA VAL A 199 -14.82 -6.48 9.27
C VAL A 199 -13.86 -6.29 10.45
N PHE A 200 -14.18 -5.38 11.38
CA PHE A 200 -13.33 -5.02 12.52
C PHE A 200 -13.85 -5.54 13.87
N GLU A 201 -14.98 -6.21 13.88
CA GLU A 201 -15.62 -6.77 15.09
C GLU A 201 -15.54 -8.30 15.15
N GLY A 202 -15.09 -8.95 14.07
CA GLY A 202 -14.91 -10.38 14.02
C GLY A 202 -13.75 -10.83 14.90
N VAL A 203 -13.95 -11.89 15.66
CA VAL A 203 -12.84 -12.57 16.37
C VAL A 203 -12.14 -13.47 15.38
N TYR A 204 -11.03 -13.01 14.84
CA TYR A 204 -10.18 -13.82 13.96
C TYR A 204 -9.11 -14.48 14.81
N GLN A 205 -9.21 -15.80 14.98
CA GLN A 205 -8.19 -16.54 15.71
C GLN A 205 -6.91 -16.63 14.87
N ILE A 206 -5.94 -15.78 15.22
CA ILE A 206 -4.59 -15.76 14.63
C ILE A 206 -3.59 -16.48 15.57
N ASP A 207 -4.07 -17.00 16.70
CA ASP A 207 -3.24 -17.47 17.83
C ASP A 207 -2.29 -18.64 17.53
N GLU A 208 -2.49 -19.38 16.44
CA GLU A 208 -1.66 -20.56 16.12
C GLU A 208 -0.37 -20.21 15.33
N VAL A 209 -0.18 -18.96 14.97
CA VAL A 209 0.96 -18.51 14.13
C VAL A 209 2.27 -18.37 14.92
N ILE A 210 2.22 -18.46 16.24
CA ILE A 210 3.37 -18.21 17.15
C ILE A 210 4.59 -19.11 16.87
N GLY A 211 4.37 -20.30 16.32
CA GLY A 211 5.45 -21.22 15.95
C GLY A 211 6.16 -20.94 14.63
N LEU A 212 5.58 -20.10 13.76
CA LEU A 212 6.05 -19.88 12.39
C LEU A 212 7.16 -18.83 12.28
N ALA A 213 7.33 -18.01 13.31
CA ALA A 213 8.17 -16.83 13.29
C ALA A 213 9.65 -17.09 12.99
N LYS A 214 10.16 -18.28 13.33
CA LYS A 214 11.60 -18.59 13.26
C LYS A 214 12.09 -19.03 11.88
N ASP A 215 11.20 -19.49 11.02
CA ASP A 215 11.55 -20.11 9.74
C ASP A 215 10.98 -19.42 8.50
N TYR A 216 10.38 -18.23 8.67
CA TYR A 216 9.90 -17.43 7.54
C TYR A 216 11.10 -16.94 6.73
N LYS A 217 11.23 -17.44 5.51
CA LYS A 217 12.20 -16.91 4.55
C LYS A 217 11.54 -15.77 3.78
N HIS A 218 12.07 -14.56 3.92
CA HIS A 218 11.75 -13.48 2.99
C HIS A 218 11.92 -13.97 1.56
N LEU A 219 10.95 -13.66 0.72
CA LEU A 219 11.14 -13.79 -0.71
C LEU A 219 12.25 -12.84 -1.13
N ASP A 220 13.21 -13.40 -1.84
CA ASP A 220 14.26 -12.61 -2.45
C ASP A 220 13.65 -11.92 -3.68
N HIS A 221 13.20 -10.66 -3.52
CA HIS A 221 12.60 -9.84 -4.58
C HIS A 221 13.61 -9.43 -5.68
N THR A 222 14.72 -10.14 -5.80
CA THR A 222 15.72 -9.94 -6.85
C THR A 222 15.32 -10.55 -8.19
N GLY A 223 14.12 -11.15 -8.29
CA GLY A 223 13.57 -11.75 -9.52
C GLY A 223 12.95 -10.72 -10.48
N LYS A 224 12.46 -11.23 -11.62
CA LYS A 224 11.82 -10.43 -12.68
C LYS A 224 10.56 -9.64 -12.23
N ASP A 225 9.95 -10.01 -11.12
CA ASP A 225 8.72 -9.42 -10.57
C ASP A 225 9.01 -8.31 -9.54
N SER A 226 10.23 -7.77 -9.47
CA SER A 226 10.59 -6.73 -8.51
C SER A 226 9.89 -5.41 -8.86
N ILE A 227 9.06 -4.94 -7.93
CA ILE A 227 8.49 -3.60 -8.01
C ILE A 227 9.60 -2.60 -7.70
N THR A 228 9.79 -1.66 -8.60
CA THR A 228 10.81 -0.62 -8.50
C THR A 228 10.17 0.76 -8.55
N GLN A 229 10.84 1.74 -7.97
CA GLN A 229 10.45 3.13 -8.09
C GLN A 229 11.49 3.95 -8.86
N LYS A 230 11.01 4.98 -9.55
CA LYS A 230 11.84 6.00 -10.20
C LYS A 230 11.27 7.37 -9.94
N VAL A 231 12.12 8.28 -9.54
CA VAL A 231 11.78 9.69 -9.31
C VAL A 231 12.17 10.51 -10.52
N ALA A 232 11.29 11.40 -10.95
CA ALA A 232 11.61 12.45 -11.92
C ALA A 232 11.19 13.81 -11.34
N TYR A 233 12.05 14.81 -11.52
CA TYR A 233 11.72 16.21 -11.24
C TYR A 233 11.13 16.86 -12.49
N LEU A 234 10.37 17.92 -12.33
CA LEU A 234 9.82 18.65 -13.47
C LEU A 234 10.56 19.96 -13.67
N LYS A 235 10.73 20.32 -14.96
CA LYS A 235 11.15 21.68 -15.34
C LYS A 235 10.05 22.68 -15.01
N GLU A 236 10.42 23.93 -14.92
CA GLU A 236 9.48 25.05 -14.89
C GLU A 236 8.74 25.16 -16.26
N ASN A 237 7.58 25.82 -16.27
CA ASN A 237 6.76 26.06 -17.46
C ASN A 237 6.03 24.82 -18.04
N VAL A 238 5.68 23.86 -17.22
CA VAL A 238 4.80 22.74 -17.58
C VAL A 238 3.35 23.17 -17.41
N ARG A 239 2.46 22.78 -18.31
CA ARG A 239 1.01 23.00 -18.23
C ARG A 239 0.31 21.75 -17.70
N PHE A 240 -0.89 21.92 -17.17
CA PHE A 240 -1.69 20.79 -16.69
C PHE A 240 -1.93 19.75 -17.80
N ASN A 241 -2.25 20.20 -19.02
CA ASN A 241 -2.44 19.29 -20.16
C ASN A 241 -1.18 18.47 -20.52
N ASP A 242 0.03 18.98 -20.26
CA ASP A 242 1.26 18.22 -20.49
C ASP A 242 1.37 17.04 -19.51
N ILE A 243 0.92 17.25 -18.26
CA ILE A 243 0.85 16.22 -17.24
C ILE A 243 -0.19 15.17 -17.62
N ASP A 244 -1.37 15.57 -18.05
CA ASP A 244 -2.43 14.66 -18.47
C ASP A 244 -2.01 13.79 -19.66
N GLN A 245 -1.32 14.37 -20.64
CA GLN A 245 -0.71 13.63 -21.74
C GLN A 245 0.37 12.65 -21.29
N LEU A 246 1.19 13.01 -20.31
CA LEU A 246 2.17 12.12 -19.72
C LEU A 246 1.48 10.92 -19.05
N LEU A 247 0.48 11.17 -18.20
CA LEU A 247 -0.24 10.12 -17.48
C LEU A 247 -0.97 9.17 -18.45
N SER A 248 -1.57 9.72 -19.52
CA SER A 248 -2.22 8.92 -20.57
C SER A 248 -1.23 8.10 -21.40
N ALA A 249 0.05 8.45 -21.42
CA ALA A 249 1.10 7.76 -22.16
C ALA A 249 1.89 6.74 -21.30
N LEU A 250 1.52 6.55 -20.04
CA LEU A 250 2.21 5.62 -19.16
C LEU A 250 2.06 4.17 -19.66
N PRO A 251 3.15 3.41 -19.74
CA PRO A 251 3.09 1.99 -20.09
C PRO A 251 2.45 1.18 -18.96
N LYS A 252 1.93 0.01 -19.31
CA LYS A 252 1.26 -0.91 -18.34
C LYS A 252 2.18 -1.42 -17.23
N SER A 253 3.50 -1.36 -17.42
CA SER A 253 4.50 -1.68 -16.40
C SER A 253 4.53 -0.69 -15.24
N ILE A 254 4.04 0.54 -15.45
CA ILE A 254 3.90 1.57 -14.42
C ILE A 254 2.50 1.47 -13.82
N TYR A 255 2.41 0.85 -12.67
CA TYR A 255 1.15 0.60 -11.97
C TYR A 255 0.63 1.82 -11.23
N ARG A 256 1.54 2.66 -10.71
CA ARG A 256 1.19 3.83 -9.91
C ARG A 256 2.15 4.98 -10.20
N THR A 257 1.61 6.20 -10.21
CA THR A 257 2.41 7.43 -10.22
C THR A 257 1.86 8.39 -9.19
N LYS A 258 2.71 8.90 -8.33
CA LYS A 258 2.37 9.92 -7.35
C LYS A 258 3.31 11.10 -7.49
N GLY A 259 2.86 12.27 -7.10
CA GLY A 259 3.73 13.42 -6.99
C GLY A 259 2.99 14.72 -6.79
N ILE A 260 3.75 15.78 -6.61
CA ILE A 260 3.22 17.12 -6.50
C ILE A 260 3.88 17.97 -7.58
N VAL A 261 3.04 18.59 -8.39
CA VAL A 261 3.50 19.38 -9.55
C VAL A 261 2.97 20.81 -9.49
N LYS A 262 3.83 21.73 -9.86
CA LYS A 262 3.46 23.13 -10.12
C LYS A 262 3.33 23.31 -11.63
N VAL A 263 2.16 23.69 -12.08
CA VAL A 263 1.86 23.93 -13.49
C VAL A 263 1.55 25.42 -13.70
N THR A 264 1.75 25.90 -14.91
CA THR A 264 1.66 27.35 -15.19
C THR A 264 0.24 27.88 -15.31
N ASP A 265 -0.72 26.99 -15.53
CA ASP A 265 -2.13 27.31 -15.80
C ASP A 265 -3.06 26.97 -14.61
N VAL A 266 -2.51 26.52 -13.48
CA VAL A 266 -3.24 26.33 -12.23
C VAL A 266 -2.51 27.07 -11.11
N PRO A 267 -3.23 27.82 -10.25
CA PRO A 267 -2.61 28.70 -9.26
C PRO A 267 -1.88 27.99 -8.14
N ASN A 268 -2.36 26.81 -7.75
CA ASN A 268 -1.81 26.02 -6.64
C ASN A 268 -1.10 24.78 -7.14
N PRO A 269 -0.09 24.28 -6.41
CA PRO A 269 0.49 22.96 -6.67
C PRO A 269 -0.57 21.88 -6.62
N ILE A 270 -0.46 20.90 -7.49
CA ILE A 270 -1.41 19.80 -7.63
C ILE A 270 -0.75 18.50 -7.17
N PHE A 271 -1.38 17.82 -6.22
CA PHE A 271 -1.08 16.44 -5.93
C PHE A 271 -1.73 15.56 -6.98
N ILE A 272 -0.93 14.65 -7.53
CA ILE A 272 -1.33 13.66 -8.52
C ILE A 272 -1.25 12.28 -7.89
N ASN A 273 -2.31 11.51 -8.02
CA ASN A 273 -2.33 10.10 -7.71
C ASN A 273 -2.94 9.35 -8.90
N TYR A 274 -2.09 8.62 -9.62
CA TYR A 274 -2.46 7.80 -10.77
C TYR A 274 -2.30 6.33 -10.41
N SER A 275 -3.25 5.51 -10.82
CA SER A 275 -3.20 4.06 -10.66
C SER A 275 -3.98 3.37 -11.77
N PHE A 276 -3.34 2.48 -12.52
CA PHE A 276 -3.95 1.64 -13.57
C PHE A 276 -4.84 2.38 -14.59
N GLY A 277 -4.45 3.59 -14.98
CA GLY A 277 -5.21 4.41 -15.95
C GLY A 277 -6.15 5.43 -15.32
N ASP A 278 -6.44 5.34 -14.04
CA ASP A 278 -7.27 6.31 -13.32
C ASP A 278 -6.37 7.36 -12.63
N ALA A 279 -6.60 8.63 -12.86
CA ALA A 279 -5.90 9.74 -12.24
C ALA A 279 -6.84 10.57 -11.35
N SER A 280 -6.34 10.99 -10.18
CA SER A 280 -7.00 11.96 -9.32
C SER A 280 -6.06 13.12 -9.01
N TYR A 281 -6.65 14.29 -8.80
CA TYR A 281 -5.94 15.55 -8.63
C TYR A 281 -6.48 16.28 -7.41
N GLU A 282 -5.57 16.81 -6.57
CA GLU A 282 -5.92 17.59 -5.38
C GLU A 282 -5.00 18.82 -5.30
N GLU A 283 -5.57 20.01 -5.06
CA GLU A 283 -4.76 21.22 -4.88
C GLU A 283 -4.13 21.24 -3.49
N LEU A 284 -2.83 21.58 -3.44
CA LEU A 284 -2.05 21.71 -2.21
C LEU A 284 -1.42 23.11 -2.09
N PRO A 285 -2.16 24.12 -1.64
CA PRO A 285 -1.69 25.51 -1.57
C PRO A 285 -0.44 25.71 -0.72
N GLU A 286 -0.25 24.91 0.32
CA GLU A 286 0.85 25.02 1.29
C GLU A 286 2.17 24.44 0.78
N TYR A 287 2.18 23.72 -0.36
CA TYR A 287 3.37 23.06 -0.88
C TYR A 287 4.35 24.03 -1.54
N LYS A 288 5.59 24.09 -1.05
CA LYS A 288 6.63 25.04 -1.50
C LYS A 288 7.84 24.39 -2.19
N GLU A 289 7.96 23.07 -2.11
CA GLU A 289 9.11 22.33 -2.64
C GLU A 289 9.07 22.18 -4.17
N LYS A 290 10.08 21.49 -4.73
CA LYS A 290 10.18 21.25 -6.17
C LYS A 290 9.12 20.26 -6.65
N SER A 291 8.65 20.49 -7.88
CA SER A 291 7.77 19.54 -8.56
C SER A 291 8.48 18.21 -8.82
N LEU A 292 7.83 17.11 -8.47
CA LEU A 292 8.35 15.78 -8.71
C LEU A 292 7.22 14.77 -8.98
N LEU A 293 7.55 13.71 -9.70
CA LEU A 293 6.73 12.52 -9.90
C LEU A 293 7.53 11.27 -9.51
N ILE A 294 6.86 10.35 -8.84
CA ILE A 294 7.38 9.05 -8.47
C ILE A 294 6.61 8.01 -9.28
N PHE A 295 7.31 7.29 -10.13
CA PHE A 295 6.78 6.18 -10.92
C PHE A 295 7.07 4.88 -10.18
N ILE A 296 6.07 4.03 -10.01
CA ILE A 296 6.16 2.74 -9.32
C ILE A 296 5.59 1.67 -10.23
N GLY A 297 6.38 0.61 -10.44
CA GLY A 297 5.97 -0.49 -11.31
C GLY A 297 7.06 -1.54 -11.44
N GLU A 298 6.85 -2.48 -12.35
CA GLU A 298 7.72 -3.63 -12.54
C GLU A 298 8.76 -3.34 -13.64
N SER A 299 10.05 -3.40 -13.26
CA SER A 299 11.19 -3.22 -14.18
C SER A 299 11.18 -1.91 -14.99
N ILE A 300 10.68 -0.82 -14.43
CA ILE A 300 10.31 0.43 -15.10
C ILE A 300 11.48 1.34 -15.51
N ALA A 301 12.74 0.95 -15.32
CA ALA A 301 13.88 1.86 -15.52
C ALA A 301 13.99 2.38 -16.98
N ASP A 302 13.83 1.49 -17.95
CA ASP A 302 13.88 1.85 -19.37
C ASP A 302 12.62 2.62 -19.80
N ASP A 303 11.46 2.26 -19.28
CA ASP A 303 10.21 2.94 -19.56
C ASP A 303 10.25 4.41 -19.10
N VAL A 304 10.70 4.68 -17.88
CA VAL A 304 10.84 6.05 -17.37
C VAL A 304 11.88 6.84 -18.17
N LYS A 305 12.95 6.19 -18.64
CA LYS A 305 13.92 6.81 -19.55
C LYS A 305 13.29 7.19 -20.89
N LEU A 306 12.48 6.31 -21.48
CA LEU A 306 11.74 6.59 -22.72
C LEU A 306 10.73 7.72 -22.52
N LEU A 307 10.01 7.74 -21.39
CA LEU A 307 9.12 8.82 -21.04
C LEU A 307 9.85 10.17 -20.95
N SER A 308 11.05 10.22 -20.35
CA SER A 308 11.83 11.46 -20.27
C SER A 308 12.33 11.96 -21.64
N GLN A 309 12.51 11.08 -22.61
CA GLN A 309 12.81 11.46 -24.00
C GLN A 309 11.57 12.02 -24.71
N LYS A 310 10.40 11.40 -24.50
CA LYS A 310 9.13 11.82 -25.10
C LYS A 310 8.59 13.10 -24.46
N PHE A 311 8.80 13.27 -23.17
CA PHE A 311 8.36 14.40 -22.36
C PHE A 311 9.58 15.13 -21.77
N PRO A 312 10.21 16.06 -22.52
CA PRO A 312 11.48 16.69 -22.13
C PRO A 312 11.43 17.57 -20.88
N PHE A 313 10.26 17.78 -20.31
CA PHE A 313 10.10 18.44 -19.02
C PHE A 313 10.40 17.51 -17.82
N LEU A 314 10.50 16.22 -18.02
CA LEU A 314 10.94 15.27 -16.98
C LEU A 314 12.47 15.28 -16.87
N ILE A 315 12.98 15.52 -15.68
CA ILE A 315 14.41 15.49 -15.35
C ILE A 315 14.67 14.29 -14.46
N LEU A 316 15.37 13.29 -14.99
CA LEU A 316 15.81 12.17 -14.18
C LEU A 316 17.03 12.53 -13.34
N PRO A 317 17.10 12.14 -12.05
CA PRO A 317 18.30 12.33 -11.23
C PRO A 317 19.49 11.67 -11.91
N GLN A 318 20.59 12.41 -12.06
CA GLN A 318 21.87 11.80 -12.44
C GLN A 318 22.41 11.10 -11.20
N PHE A 319 22.48 9.78 -11.23
CA PHE A 319 23.19 9.05 -10.20
C PHE A 319 24.68 9.39 -10.33
N SER A 320 25.20 10.20 -9.41
CA SER A 320 26.63 10.24 -9.18
C SER A 320 27.02 8.88 -8.59
N ILE A 321 27.65 8.05 -9.41
CA ILE A 321 28.37 6.89 -8.91
C ILE A 321 29.55 7.45 -8.13
N ASN A 322 29.35 7.71 -6.84
CA ASN A 322 30.48 7.89 -5.94
C ASN A 322 31.11 6.50 -5.76
N LYS A 323 32.30 6.39 -6.34
CA LYS A 323 33.21 5.27 -6.17
C LYS A 323 33.66 5.12 -4.72
#